data_627d6a6a63a41c2c263ec6de8f73c846
#
_entry.id   627d6a6a63a41c2c263ec6de8f73c846
#
_cell.length_a   1.000
_cell.length_b   1.000
_cell.length_c   1.000
_cell.angle_alpha   90.00
_cell.angle_beta   90.00
_cell.angle_gamma   90.00
#
_symmetry.space_group_name_H-M   'P 1'
#
loop_
_entity.id
_entity.type
_entity.pdbx_description
1 polymer ?
#
loop_
_entity_poly.entity_id
_entity_poly.type
_entity_poly.pdbx_seq_one_letter_code
_entity_poly.pdbx_strand_id
1 'polypeptide(L)'
;QSSDLAQWNRLKEIFTSKSLQMVSFTITEKGYALQKADGTWFPFVEADIKNGPDKATGAMAVLVAMLYERYPIALVSMDNCSKNGAKLRESVLTMAEEWKKQGFVDDDFITYVSDEKVVAFPWTMIDKITPRPSEQIADDLEALGVEKMQPVITGKKTYIAPFVNAEKPQYLVIEDSFPNGRPALEKGFGVYMADRNTVNLSERMKVTVCLNPVHSATGPLGVV
;
A
#
# COMPACT_ATOMS: atom_id res chain seq x y z
N GLN A 1 -0.46 -15.71 -6.82
CA GLN A 1 -1.88 -15.51 -6.41
C GLN A 1 -2.13 -16.26 -5.11
N SER A 2 -2.94 -15.72 -4.19
CA SER A 2 -3.24 -16.37 -2.90
C SER A 2 -3.89 -17.76 -3.04
N SER A 3 -4.46 -18.06 -4.19
CA SER A 3 -5.00 -19.39 -4.54
C SER A 3 -3.94 -20.40 -4.99
N ASP A 4 -2.71 -19.99 -5.22
CA ASP A 4 -1.59 -20.85 -5.58
C ASP A 4 -0.81 -21.20 -4.31
N LEU A 5 -0.81 -22.48 -3.93
CA LEU A 5 -0.19 -22.95 -2.68
C LEU A 5 1.32 -22.68 -2.63
N ALA A 6 2.01 -22.78 -3.75
CA ALA A 6 3.45 -22.52 -3.81
C ALA A 6 3.75 -21.03 -3.55
N GLN A 7 2.97 -20.14 -4.13
CA GLN A 7 3.09 -18.70 -3.90
C GLN A 7 2.65 -18.29 -2.50
N TRP A 8 1.62 -18.93 -1.95
CA TRP A 8 1.19 -18.72 -0.57
C TRP A 8 2.29 -19.10 0.42
N ASN A 9 2.90 -20.27 0.24
CA ASN A 9 4.01 -20.72 1.08
C ASN A 9 5.23 -19.80 0.95
N ARG A 10 5.53 -19.35 -0.26
CA ARG A 10 6.62 -18.38 -0.48
C ARG A 10 6.35 -17.05 0.23
N LEU A 11 5.10 -16.58 0.24
CA LEU A 11 4.71 -15.37 0.93
C LEU A 11 4.87 -15.52 2.46
N LYS A 12 4.42 -16.65 3.02
CA LYS A 12 4.66 -17.00 4.43
C LYS A 12 6.16 -17.01 4.77
N GLU A 13 6.98 -17.65 3.95
CA GLU A 13 8.44 -17.67 4.13
C GLU A 13 9.05 -16.25 4.16
N ILE A 14 8.59 -15.34 3.30
CA ILE A 14 9.04 -13.96 3.31
C ILE A 14 8.66 -13.27 4.63
N PHE A 15 7.41 -13.43 5.09
CA PHE A 15 6.93 -12.79 6.31
C PHE A 15 7.52 -13.38 7.60
N THR A 16 8.08 -14.60 7.56
CA THR A 16 8.82 -15.20 8.67
C THR A 16 10.31 -14.84 8.68
N SER A 17 10.78 -14.12 7.66
CA SER A 17 12.17 -13.68 7.61
C SER A 17 12.43 -12.55 8.62
N LYS A 18 13.39 -12.77 9.51
CA LYS A 18 13.84 -11.75 10.49
C LYS A 18 14.43 -10.51 9.84
N SER A 19 14.80 -10.57 8.56
CA SER A 19 15.33 -9.43 7.80
C SER A 19 14.25 -8.59 7.12
N LEU A 20 12.98 -9.00 7.16
CA LEU A 20 11.89 -8.22 6.58
C LEU A 20 11.60 -7.01 7.45
N GLN A 21 11.94 -5.82 6.97
CA GLN A 21 11.79 -4.56 7.69
C GLN A 21 10.44 -3.87 7.40
N MET A 22 9.97 -3.98 6.15
CA MET A 22 8.73 -3.32 5.72
C MET A 22 8.03 -4.08 4.60
N VAL A 23 6.74 -3.85 4.50
CA VAL A 23 5.91 -4.21 3.35
C VAL A 23 5.23 -2.94 2.85
N SER A 24 5.31 -2.65 1.56
CA SER A 24 4.72 -1.46 0.96
C SER A 24 3.51 -1.79 0.10
N PHE A 25 2.55 -0.86 0.09
CA PHE A 25 1.30 -0.96 -0.65
C PHE A 25 1.08 0.31 -1.46
N THR A 26 0.63 0.16 -2.68
CA THR A 26 0.05 1.25 -3.47
C THR A 26 -1.36 0.83 -3.83
N ILE A 27 -2.30 1.15 -2.95
CA ILE A 27 -3.72 0.85 -3.12
C ILE A 27 -4.50 2.16 -3.06
N THR A 28 -5.61 2.20 -3.79
CA THR A 28 -6.49 3.37 -3.77
C THR A 28 -7.37 3.35 -2.52
N GLU A 29 -8.07 4.46 -2.26
CA GLU A 29 -8.99 4.57 -1.12
C GLU A 29 -9.97 3.39 -1.03
N LYS A 30 -10.41 2.87 -2.18
CA LYS A 30 -11.27 1.68 -2.26
C LYS A 30 -10.59 0.40 -1.77
N GLY A 31 -9.26 0.33 -1.81
CA GLY A 31 -8.49 -0.84 -1.38
C GLY A 31 -8.45 -1.02 0.14
N TYR A 32 -8.64 0.06 0.90
CA TYR A 32 -8.74 0.00 2.37
C TYR A 32 -10.13 -0.39 2.84
N ALA A 33 -11.17 -0.11 2.07
CA ALA A 33 -12.53 -0.29 2.51
C ALA A 33 -12.89 -1.78 2.64
N LEU A 34 -13.30 -2.19 3.84
CA LEU A 34 -13.83 -3.52 4.11
C LEU A 34 -15.36 -3.55 4.04
N GLN A 35 -16.00 -2.40 4.21
CA GLN A 35 -17.46 -2.21 4.22
C GLN A 35 -17.89 -1.22 3.15
N LYS A 36 -19.12 -1.37 2.71
CA LYS A 36 -19.82 -0.41 1.87
C LYS A 36 -20.27 0.81 2.71
N ALA A 37 -20.78 1.84 2.04
CA ALA A 37 -21.27 3.04 2.71
C ALA A 37 -22.46 2.78 3.66
N ASP A 38 -23.21 1.71 3.46
CA ASP A 38 -24.31 1.28 4.31
C ASP A 38 -23.87 0.43 5.51
N GLY A 39 -22.55 0.23 5.70
CA GLY A 39 -21.98 -0.57 6.79
C GLY A 39 -21.96 -2.07 6.53
N THR A 40 -22.49 -2.55 5.42
CA THR A 40 -22.44 -3.98 5.06
C THR A 40 -21.06 -4.35 4.52
N TRP A 41 -20.61 -5.57 4.80
CA TRP A 41 -19.34 -6.08 4.27
C TRP A 41 -19.37 -6.21 2.74
N PHE A 42 -18.24 -5.98 2.10
CA PHE A 42 -18.11 -6.45 0.72
C PHE A 42 -18.16 -7.97 0.69
N PRO A 43 -18.78 -8.61 -0.34
CA PRO A 43 -18.95 -10.07 -0.38
C PRO A 43 -17.64 -10.85 -0.24
N PHE A 44 -16.52 -10.35 -0.80
CA PHE A 44 -15.22 -11.00 -0.66
C PHE A 44 -14.65 -10.87 0.76
N VAL A 45 -14.91 -9.75 1.47
CA VAL A 45 -14.52 -9.56 2.86
C VAL A 45 -15.32 -10.47 3.78
N GLU A 46 -16.63 -10.56 3.57
CA GLU A 46 -17.50 -11.47 4.31
C GLU A 46 -17.05 -12.93 4.17
N ALA A 47 -16.66 -13.32 2.95
CA ALA A 47 -16.10 -14.64 2.70
C ALA A 47 -14.77 -14.86 3.45
N ASP A 48 -13.85 -13.88 3.44
CA ASP A 48 -12.58 -13.94 4.15
C ASP A 48 -12.77 -14.01 5.67
N ILE A 49 -13.74 -13.26 6.23
CA ILE A 49 -14.11 -13.35 7.65
C ILE A 49 -14.57 -14.76 8.02
N LYS A 50 -15.43 -15.36 7.20
CA LYS A 50 -15.99 -16.70 7.46
C LYS A 50 -14.97 -17.83 7.26
N ASN A 51 -14.09 -17.70 6.27
CA ASN A 51 -13.17 -18.76 5.87
C ASN A 51 -11.86 -18.76 6.67
N GLY A 52 -11.54 -17.65 7.33
CA GLY A 52 -10.35 -17.49 8.15
C GLY A 52 -9.04 -17.28 7.38
N PRO A 53 -7.92 -17.16 8.11
CA PRO A 53 -6.63 -16.75 7.55
C PRO A 53 -6.07 -17.69 6.48
N ASP A 54 -6.24 -19.01 6.60
CA ASP A 54 -5.68 -19.97 5.63
C ASP A 54 -6.36 -19.94 4.26
N LYS A 55 -7.51 -19.33 4.14
CA LYS A 55 -8.28 -19.19 2.90
C LYS A 55 -8.49 -17.74 2.50
N ALA A 56 -7.71 -16.84 3.03
CA ALA A 56 -7.78 -15.42 2.74
C ALA A 56 -7.51 -15.13 1.25
N THR A 57 -8.35 -14.32 0.64
CA THR A 57 -8.28 -13.96 -0.79
C THR A 57 -8.17 -12.45 -1.03
N GLY A 58 -8.82 -11.64 -0.21
CA GLY A 58 -8.73 -10.19 -0.26
C GLY A 58 -7.39 -9.67 0.24
N ALA A 59 -6.91 -8.58 -0.31
CA ALA A 59 -5.57 -8.04 0.00
C ALA A 59 -5.35 -7.79 1.50
N MET A 60 -6.35 -7.22 2.19
CA MET A 60 -6.24 -6.97 3.64
C MET A 60 -6.26 -8.26 4.44
N ALA A 61 -7.12 -9.22 4.08
CA ALA A 61 -7.17 -10.52 4.74
C ALA A 61 -5.86 -11.29 4.55
N VAL A 62 -5.30 -11.32 3.34
CA VAL A 62 -3.98 -11.93 3.07
C VAL A 62 -2.90 -11.26 3.92
N LEU A 63 -2.89 -9.92 3.99
CA LEU A 63 -1.93 -9.20 4.82
C LEU A 63 -2.02 -9.62 6.28
N VAL A 64 -3.23 -9.62 6.85
CA VAL A 64 -3.43 -10.01 8.27
C VAL A 64 -3.06 -11.48 8.51
N ALA A 65 -3.34 -12.37 7.55
CA ALA A 65 -2.91 -13.77 7.62
C ALA A 65 -1.38 -13.92 7.66
N MET A 66 -0.66 -13.06 6.93
CA MET A 66 0.81 -13.07 6.93
C MET A 66 1.42 -12.55 8.23
N LEU A 67 0.68 -11.77 9.03
CA LEU A 67 1.13 -11.28 10.34
C LEU A 67 1.02 -12.35 11.45
N TYR A 68 0.48 -13.52 11.17
CA TYR A 68 0.21 -14.55 12.19
C TYR A 68 1.46 -15.00 12.96
N GLU A 69 2.60 -15.01 12.32
CA GLU A 69 3.90 -15.38 12.93
C GLU A 69 4.47 -14.31 13.89
N ARG A 70 3.82 -13.13 13.96
CA ARG A 70 4.06 -12.09 14.98
C ARG A 70 5.48 -11.50 14.99
N TYR A 71 6.09 -11.32 13.80
CA TYR A 71 7.37 -10.60 13.68
C TYR A 71 7.16 -9.07 13.66
N PRO A 72 8.11 -8.29 14.23
CA PRO A 72 8.05 -6.83 14.11
C PRO A 72 8.16 -6.39 12.65
N ILE A 73 7.29 -5.45 12.22
CA ILE A 73 7.22 -5.02 10.83
C ILE A 73 6.62 -3.63 10.67
N ALA A 74 7.01 -2.91 9.62
CA ALA A 74 6.32 -1.70 9.17
C ALA A 74 5.44 -1.99 7.94
N LEU A 75 4.17 -1.63 8.01
CA LEU A 75 3.20 -1.72 6.92
C LEU A 75 2.99 -0.33 6.34
N VAL A 76 3.55 -0.09 5.17
CA VAL A 76 3.71 1.26 4.61
C VAL A 76 2.80 1.47 3.43
N SER A 77 1.84 2.38 3.57
CA SER A 77 1.00 2.83 2.47
C SER A 77 1.76 3.85 1.62
N MET A 78 1.83 3.62 0.31
CA MET A 78 2.53 4.46 -0.66
C MET A 78 1.55 5.07 -1.68
N ASP A 79 0.41 5.54 -1.21
CA ASP A 79 -0.62 6.19 -2.03
C ASP A 79 -0.91 7.62 -1.54
N ASN A 80 -1.76 8.32 -2.27
CA ASN A 80 -2.13 9.70 -1.98
C ASN A 80 -3.36 9.87 -1.07
N CYS A 81 -3.81 8.80 -0.41
CA CYS A 81 -4.92 8.90 0.52
C CYS A 81 -4.50 9.67 1.78
N SER A 82 -5.33 10.60 2.20
CA SER A 82 -5.12 11.31 3.46
C SER A 82 -5.08 10.34 4.62
N LYS A 83 -4.06 10.49 5.48
CA LYS A 83 -3.83 9.64 6.66
C LYS A 83 -3.81 8.14 6.31
N ASN A 84 -3.15 7.80 5.22
CA ASN A 84 -3.13 6.44 4.64
C ASN A 84 -2.70 5.36 5.64
N GLY A 85 -1.68 5.61 6.47
CA GLY A 85 -1.26 4.68 7.51
C GLY A 85 -2.35 4.41 8.56
N ALA A 86 -3.15 5.42 8.92
CA ALA A 86 -4.28 5.22 9.83
C ALA A 86 -5.38 4.37 9.18
N LYS A 87 -5.69 4.60 7.90
CA LYS A 87 -6.65 3.78 7.14
C LYS A 87 -6.21 2.32 7.03
N LEU A 88 -4.93 2.09 6.75
CA LEU A 88 -4.37 0.74 6.70
C LEU A 88 -4.48 0.06 8.08
N ARG A 89 -4.09 0.76 9.14
CA ARG A 89 -4.20 0.26 10.52
C ARG A 89 -5.64 -0.13 10.87
N GLU A 90 -6.59 0.73 10.58
CA GLU A 90 -8.01 0.46 10.82
C GLU A 90 -8.48 -0.81 10.10
N SER A 91 -8.12 -0.97 8.83
CA SER A 91 -8.48 -2.16 8.03
C SER A 91 -7.86 -3.44 8.58
N VAL A 92 -6.58 -3.40 8.99
CA VAL A 92 -5.88 -4.54 9.59
C VAL A 92 -6.52 -4.92 10.92
N LEU A 93 -6.76 -3.96 11.80
CA LEU A 93 -7.39 -4.21 13.11
C LEU A 93 -8.81 -4.73 12.96
N THR A 94 -9.60 -4.15 12.06
CA THR A 94 -10.97 -4.61 11.81
C THR A 94 -11.00 -6.06 11.36
N MET A 95 -10.14 -6.44 10.40
CA MET A 95 -10.07 -7.84 9.96
C MET A 95 -9.62 -8.79 11.07
N ALA A 96 -8.62 -8.39 11.85
CA ALA A 96 -8.13 -9.17 12.98
C ALA A 96 -9.22 -9.39 14.04
N GLU A 97 -9.98 -8.34 14.40
CA GLU A 97 -11.08 -8.41 15.36
C GLU A 97 -12.24 -9.30 14.85
N GLU A 98 -12.57 -9.23 13.56
CA GLU A 98 -13.56 -10.14 13.00
C GLU A 98 -13.11 -11.60 13.05
N TRP A 99 -11.84 -11.88 12.77
CA TRP A 99 -11.28 -13.23 12.92
C TRP A 99 -11.23 -13.71 14.37
N LYS A 100 -10.98 -12.81 15.32
CA LYS A 100 -11.10 -13.13 16.75
C LYS A 100 -12.52 -13.54 17.13
N LYS A 101 -13.53 -12.79 16.66
CA LYS A 101 -14.94 -13.15 16.90
C LYS A 101 -15.31 -14.52 16.34
N GLN A 102 -14.67 -14.94 15.24
CA GLN A 102 -14.84 -16.28 14.67
C GLN A 102 -13.95 -17.35 15.34
N GLY A 103 -13.07 -16.99 16.25
CA GLY A 103 -12.18 -17.91 16.94
C GLY A 103 -10.95 -18.33 16.15
N PHE A 104 -10.61 -17.63 15.06
CA PHE A 104 -9.43 -17.92 14.24
C PHE A 104 -8.13 -17.36 14.83
N VAL A 105 -8.20 -16.29 15.61
CA VAL A 105 -7.06 -15.66 16.29
C VAL A 105 -7.38 -15.39 17.75
N ASP A 106 -6.33 -15.27 18.57
CA ASP A 106 -6.42 -15.06 20.02
C ASP A 106 -6.25 -13.57 20.43
N ASP A 107 -6.39 -13.29 21.72
CA ASP A 107 -6.18 -11.96 22.30
C ASP A 107 -4.73 -11.47 22.13
N ASP A 108 -3.77 -12.38 22.17
CA ASP A 108 -2.37 -12.05 22.01
C ASP A 108 -2.07 -11.58 20.58
N PHE A 109 -2.79 -12.11 19.57
CA PHE A 109 -2.68 -11.62 18.20
C PHE A 109 -3.22 -10.19 18.08
N ILE A 110 -4.35 -9.88 18.71
CA ILE A 110 -4.89 -8.51 18.73
C ILE A 110 -3.93 -7.56 19.42
N THR A 111 -3.35 -7.96 20.53
CA THR A 111 -2.33 -7.19 21.26
C THR A 111 -1.13 -6.89 20.35
N TYR A 112 -0.64 -7.92 19.64
CA TYR A 112 0.47 -7.78 18.70
C TYR A 112 0.17 -6.79 17.56
N VAL A 113 -0.95 -6.93 16.86
CA VAL A 113 -1.27 -6.03 15.72
C VAL A 113 -1.66 -4.62 16.15
N SER A 114 -2.04 -4.43 17.42
CA SER A 114 -2.42 -3.13 17.99
C SER A 114 -1.24 -2.31 18.48
N ASP A 115 -0.12 -2.95 18.84
CA ASP A 115 1.06 -2.28 19.35
C ASP A 115 1.90 -1.69 18.20
N GLU A 116 1.81 -0.38 18.01
CA GLU A 116 2.57 0.34 16.97
C GLU A 116 4.09 0.25 17.15
N LYS A 117 4.60 -0.20 18.30
CA LYS A 117 6.02 -0.48 18.51
C LYS A 117 6.46 -1.82 17.90
N VAL A 118 5.49 -2.66 17.53
CA VAL A 118 5.73 -3.99 16.94
C VAL A 118 5.21 -4.06 15.52
N VAL A 119 3.98 -3.60 15.27
CA VAL A 119 3.40 -3.47 13.94
C VAL A 119 3.13 -2.00 13.67
N ALA A 120 4.06 -1.34 13.01
CA ALA A 120 3.93 0.08 12.69
C ALA A 120 3.18 0.30 11.37
N PHE A 121 2.48 1.43 11.31
CA PHE A 121 1.75 1.89 10.13
C PHE A 121 2.22 3.29 9.75
N PRO A 122 3.47 3.43 9.26
CA PRO A 122 4.03 4.73 8.92
C PRO A 122 3.13 5.49 7.96
N TRP A 123 2.82 6.75 8.29
CA TRP A 123 2.12 7.63 7.38
C TRP A 123 3.06 8.10 6.28
N THR A 124 2.53 8.27 5.09
CA THR A 124 3.30 8.80 3.97
C THR A 124 2.56 9.93 3.28
N MET A 125 3.33 10.85 2.74
CA MET A 125 2.87 11.81 1.75
C MET A 125 3.77 11.68 0.52
N ILE A 126 3.18 11.33 -0.59
CA ILE A 126 3.89 11.06 -1.84
C ILE A 126 3.39 12.00 -2.94
N ASP A 127 4.30 12.40 -3.80
CA ASP A 127 3.95 13.08 -5.04
C ASP A 127 4.77 12.48 -6.18
N LYS A 128 4.09 11.65 -6.96
CA LYS A 128 4.63 11.03 -8.16
C LYS A 128 3.47 10.68 -9.09
N ILE A 129 3.44 11.31 -10.24
CA ILE A 129 2.46 11.00 -11.28
C ILE A 129 3.06 9.95 -12.21
N THR A 130 2.26 8.91 -12.46
CA THR A 130 2.62 7.79 -13.34
C THR A 130 1.62 7.71 -14.48
N PRO A 131 1.79 8.53 -15.55
CA PRO A 131 0.94 8.46 -16.72
C PRO A 131 1.09 7.10 -17.42
N ARG A 132 0.16 6.80 -18.32
CA ARG A 132 0.26 5.58 -19.13
C ARG A 132 1.57 5.58 -19.90
N PRO A 133 2.27 4.42 -19.99
CA PRO A 133 3.43 4.28 -20.85
C PRO A 133 3.13 4.71 -22.28
N SER A 134 4.00 5.53 -22.88
CA SER A 134 3.88 5.95 -24.26
C SER A 134 4.65 4.99 -25.17
N GLU A 135 4.16 4.79 -26.40
CA GLU A 135 4.82 3.98 -27.43
C GLU A 135 6.20 4.56 -27.77
N GLN A 136 6.32 5.88 -27.85
CA GLN A 136 7.60 6.53 -28.12
C GLN A 136 8.67 6.18 -27.08
N ILE A 137 8.33 6.15 -25.79
CA ILE A 137 9.28 5.78 -24.74
C ILE A 137 9.62 4.28 -24.84
N ALA A 138 8.67 3.43 -25.23
CA ALA A 138 8.94 2.02 -25.45
C ALA A 138 9.97 1.84 -26.57
N ASP A 139 9.79 2.53 -27.71
CA ASP A 139 10.71 2.51 -28.84
C ASP A 139 12.11 3.02 -28.45
N ASP A 140 12.18 4.12 -27.70
CA ASP A 140 13.45 4.68 -27.21
C ASP A 140 14.18 3.68 -26.28
N LEU A 141 13.45 2.97 -25.41
CA LEU A 141 14.01 1.94 -24.53
C LEU A 141 14.49 0.71 -25.33
N GLU A 142 13.73 0.26 -26.33
CA GLU A 142 14.14 -0.83 -27.23
C GLU A 142 15.41 -0.45 -27.99
N ALA A 143 15.51 0.79 -28.47
CA ALA A 143 16.72 1.31 -29.13
C ALA A 143 17.95 1.33 -28.20
N LEU A 144 17.74 1.45 -26.89
CA LEU A 144 18.77 1.33 -25.86
C LEU A 144 19.07 -0.13 -25.43
N GLY A 145 18.42 -1.11 -26.07
CA GLY A 145 18.64 -2.54 -25.80
C GLY A 145 17.80 -3.12 -24.66
N VAL A 146 16.75 -2.42 -24.20
CA VAL A 146 15.82 -2.97 -23.21
C VAL A 146 14.83 -3.89 -23.93
N GLU A 147 14.83 -5.17 -23.53
CA GLU A 147 13.98 -6.18 -24.17
C GLU A 147 12.58 -6.25 -23.52
N LYS A 148 11.64 -6.88 -24.24
CA LYS A 148 10.29 -7.23 -23.73
C LYS A 148 9.42 -6.01 -23.44
N MET A 149 9.43 -5.01 -24.30
CA MET A 149 8.61 -3.80 -24.17
C MET A 149 7.13 -4.00 -24.56
N GLN A 150 6.69 -5.24 -24.82
CA GLN A 150 5.30 -5.54 -25.12
C GLN A 150 4.48 -5.77 -23.85
N PRO A 151 3.27 -5.22 -23.74
CA PRO A 151 2.42 -5.42 -22.59
C PRO A 151 1.96 -6.87 -22.46
N VAL A 152 1.88 -7.38 -21.22
CA VAL A 152 1.36 -8.71 -20.91
C VAL A 152 -0.16 -8.63 -20.78
N ILE A 153 -0.87 -9.38 -21.60
CA ILE A 153 -2.33 -9.47 -21.54
C ILE A 153 -2.72 -10.52 -20.48
N THR A 154 -3.51 -10.12 -19.50
CA THR A 154 -4.00 -11.01 -18.44
C THR A 154 -5.20 -11.82 -18.89
N GLY A 155 -5.51 -12.90 -18.18
CA GLY A 155 -6.71 -13.72 -18.41
C GLY A 155 -8.03 -12.96 -18.27
N LYS A 156 -8.04 -11.80 -17.63
CA LYS A 156 -9.21 -10.89 -17.51
C LYS A 156 -9.24 -9.83 -18.63
N LYS A 157 -8.43 -9.98 -19.66
CA LYS A 157 -8.30 -9.01 -20.77
C LYS A 157 -7.86 -7.60 -20.33
N THR A 158 -7.21 -7.49 -19.18
CA THR A 158 -6.47 -6.31 -18.77
C THR A 158 -5.00 -6.47 -19.17
N TYR A 159 -4.23 -5.38 -19.18
CA TYR A 159 -2.81 -5.47 -19.53
C TYR A 159 -1.92 -5.03 -18.36
N ILE A 160 -0.74 -5.61 -18.28
CA ILE A 160 0.34 -5.17 -17.44
C ILE A 160 1.35 -4.46 -18.35
N ALA A 161 1.62 -3.20 -18.06
CA ALA A 161 2.60 -2.42 -18.83
C ALA A 161 4.02 -2.95 -18.57
N PRO A 162 4.90 -2.92 -19.59
CA PRO A 162 6.26 -3.43 -19.48
C PRO A 162 7.17 -2.53 -18.62
N PHE A 163 6.83 -1.26 -18.46
CA PHE A 163 7.57 -0.30 -17.66
C PHE A 163 6.61 0.72 -17.01
N VAL A 164 7.11 1.44 -16.02
CA VAL A 164 6.39 2.55 -15.40
C VAL A 164 6.90 3.86 -15.98
N ASN A 165 6.03 4.57 -16.68
CA ASN A 165 6.28 5.95 -17.07
C ASN A 165 6.01 6.87 -15.87
N ALA A 166 6.89 7.82 -15.60
CA ALA A 166 6.78 8.68 -14.44
C ALA A 166 7.28 10.09 -14.74
N GLU A 167 6.61 11.10 -14.19
CA GLU A 167 7.07 12.47 -14.29
C GLU A 167 8.36 12.70 -13.47
N LYS A 168 9.13 13.71 -13.88
CA LYS A 168 10.40 14.06 -13.24
C LYS A 168 10.24 14.47 -11.76
N PRO A 169 9.27 15.33 -11.38
CA PRO A 169 9.06 15.67 -9.98
C PRO A 169 8.69 14.44 -9.15
N GLN A 170 9.36 14.28 -8.02
CA GLN A 170 9.06 13.20 -7.08
C GLN A 170 9.52 13.56 -5.68
N TYR A 171 8.70 13.24 -4.70
CA TYR A 171 9.10 13.24 -3.30
C TYR A 171 8.22 12.30 -2.48
N LEU A 172 8.81 11.79 -1.41
CA LEU A 172 8.15 10.98 -0.40
C LEU A 172 8.54 11.55 0.97
N VAL A 173 7.55 11.99 1.73
CA VAL A 173 7.72 12.25 3.16
C VAL A 173 7.13 11.06 3.90
N ILE A 174 7.91 10.40 4.72
CA ILE A 174 7.52 9.17 5.40
C ILE A 174 7.81 9.25 6.89
N GLU A 175 6.87 8.76 7.68
CA GLU A 175 7.04 8.64 9.13
C GLU A 175 8.15 7.64 9.47
N ASP A 176 9.10 8.06 10.30
CA ASP A 176 10.22 7.22 10.74
C ASP A 176 9.79 6.29 11.89
N SER A 177 9.00 5.27 11.54
CA SER A 177 8.47 4.26 12.48
C SER A 177 8.65 2.86 11.90
N PHE A 178 9.81 2.24 12.22
CA PHE A 178 10.21 0.94 11.67
C PHE A 178 10.66 0.00 12.80
N PRO A 179 9.76 -0.81 13.37
CA PRO A 179 10.04 -1.68 14.52
C PRO A 179 11.19 -2.68 14.31
N ASN A 180 11.35 -3.20 13.10
CA ASN A 180 12.41 -4.15 12.75
C ASN A 180 13.60 -3.49 12.02
N GLY A 181 13.88 -2.23 12.37
CA GLY A 181 14.93 -1.45 11.72
C GLY A 181 14.46 -0.78 10.43
N ARG A 182 14.98 0.40 10.19
CA ARG A 182 14.65 1.23 9.04
C ARG A 182 15.42 0.77 7.80
N PRO A 183 14.75 0.50 6.66
CA PRO A 183 15.42 0.41 5.37
C PRO A 183 16.11 1.74 5.04
N ALA A 184 17.16 1.71 4.22
CA ALA A 184 17.93 2.90 3.86
C ALA A 184 17.18 3.82 2.87
N LEU A 185 15.93 4.16 3.17
CA LEU A 185 15.02 4.95 2.33
C LEU A 185 15.54 6.38 2.12
N GLU A 186 16.18 6.96 3.13
CA GLU A 186 16.75 8.31 3.11
C GLU A 186 17.87 8.49 2.07
N LYS A 187 18.41 7.39 1.53
CA LYS A 187 19.37 7.43 0.41
C LYS A 187 18.69 7.65 -0.94
N GLY A 188 17.37 7.49 -0.99
CA GLY A 188 16.59 7.75 -2.20
C GLY A 188 16.45 9.24 -2.48
N PHE A 189 16.58 9.64 -3.73
CA PHE A 189 16.35 11.02 -4.12
C PHE A 189 14.89 11.43 -3.84
N GLY A 190 14.71 12.58 -3.15
CA GLY A 190 13.38 13.09 -2.82
C GLY A 190 12.68 12.34 -1.68
N VAL A 191 13.39 11.53 -0.88
CA VAL A 191 12.85 10.85 0.28
C VAL A 191 13.24 11.60 1.56
N TYR A 192 12.23 11.91 2.39
CA TYR A 192 12.39 12.65 3.64
C TYR A 192 11.77 11.85 4.79
N MET A 193 12.60 11.49 5.75
CA MET A 193 12.16 10.85 6.99
C MET A 193 11.67 11.93 7.96
N ALA A 194 10.52 11.72 8.58
CA ALA A 194 9.89 12.72 9.43
C ALA A 194 9.10 12.09 10.59
N ASP A 195 8.63 12.89 11.51
CA ASP A 195 7.60 12.47 12.46
C ASP A 195 6.19 12.52 11.82
N ARG A 196 5.23 11.84 12.44
CA ARG A 196 3.84 11.74 11.96
C ARG A 196 3.18 13.11 11.76
N ASN A 197 3.45 14.07 12.65
CA ASN A 197 2.86 15.42 12.55
C ASN A 197 3.41 16.16 11.33
N THR A 198 4.70 16.04 11.06
CA THR A 198 5.34 16.63 9.88
C THR A 198 4.80 16.01 8.59
N VAL A 199 4.62 14.68 8.53
CA VAL A 199 3.98 14.01 7.38
C VAL A 199 2.56 14.56 7.17
N ASN A 200 1.75 14.62 8.22
CA ASN A 200 0.38 15.14 8.15
C ASN A 200 0.33 16.61 7.73
N LEU A 201 1.26 17.45 8.25
CA LEU A 201 1.35 18.85 7.86
C LEU A 201 1.75 18.98 6.38
N SER A 202 2.71 18.21 5.92
CA SER A 202 3.15 18.19 4.52
C SER A 202 2.02 17.81 3.58
N GLU A 203 1.22 16.79 3.91
CA GLU A 203 0.04 16.41 3.15
C GLU A 203 -0.98 17.52 3.10
N ARG A 204 -1.30 18.13 4.25
CA ARG A 204 -2.24 19.27 4.31
C ARG A 204 -1.75 20.45 3.49
N MET A 205 -0.47 20.81 3.58
CA MET A 205 0.12 21.90 2.78
C MET A 205 0.03 21.60 1.30
N LYS A 206 0.35 20.39 0.86
CA LYS A 206 0.20 19.95 -0.53
C LYS A 206 -1.23 20.17 -1.01
N VAL A 207 -2.21 19.64 -0.30
CA VAL A 207 -3.61 19.64 -0.74
C VAL A 207 -4.25 21.01 -0.64
N THR A 208 -4.05 21.74 0.48
CA THR A 208 -4.79 22.98 0.75
C THR A 208 -4.12 24.24 0.25
N VAL A 209 -2.79 24.23 0.06
CA VAL A 209 -2.03 25.44 -0.31
C VAL A 209 -1.42 25.32 -1.71
N CYS A 210 -0.78 24.19 -2.02
CA CYS A 210 0.01 24.07 -3.25
C CYS A 210 -0.81 23.50 -4.42
N LEU A 211 -1.52 22.39 -4.23
CA LEU A 211 -2.14 21.64 -5.33
C LEU A 211 -3.53 22.19 -5.70
N ASN A 212 -4.49 22.09 -4.79
CA ASN A 212 -5.89 22.43 -5.09
C ASN A 212 -6.10 23.92 -5.40
N PRO A 213 -5.53 24.88 -4.67
CA PRO A 213 -5.68 26.29 -5.02
C PRO A 213 -5.06 26.65 -6.36
N VAL A 214 -3.89 26.06 -6.69
CA VAL A 214 -3.23 26.29 -7.99
C VAL A 214 -4.07 25.70 -9.13
N HIS A 215 -4.56 24.47 -9.00
CA HIS A 215 -5.45 23.87 -10.00
C HIS A 215 -6.75 24.68 -10.18
N SER A 216 -7.36 25.12 -9.08
CA SER A 216 -8.59 25.92 -9.13
C SER A 216 -8.35 27.31 -9.74
N ALA A 217 -7.16 27.89 -9.53
CA ALA A 217 -6.81 29.19 -10.09
C ALA A 217 -6.40 29.12 -11.59
N THR A 218 -5.70 28.04 -11.99
CA THR A 218 -5.14 27.92 -13.35
C THR A 218 -6.06 27.17 -14.32
N GLY A 219 -6.95 26.30 -13.82
CA GLY A 219 -7.88 25.54 -14.67
C GLY A 219 -8.72 26.42 -15.58
N PRO A 220 -9.38 27.51 -15.09
CA PRO A 220 -10.12 28.45 -15.94
C PRO A 220 -9.25 29.22 -16.94
N LEU A 221 -7.96 29.40 -16.64
CA LEU A 221 -7.03 30.14 -17.51
C LEU A 221 -6.45 29.27 -18.65
N GLY A 222 -6.54 27.96 -18.53
CA GLY A 222 -6.07 27.01 -19.56
C GLY A 222 -7.10 26.67 -20.63
N VAL A 223 -8.28 27.27 -20.59
CA VAL A 223 -9.39 27.06 -21.54
C VAL A 223 -9.51 28.21 -22.54
N VAL A 224 -8.45 28.93 -22.82
CA VAL A 224 -8.43 30.00 -23.85
C VAL A 224 -7.68 29.51 -25.05
#